data_ee5f45b176b5ea21997def5e8c5c80b3
#
_entry.id   ee5f45b176b5ea21997def5e8c5c80b3
#
_cell.length_a   1.000
_cell.length_b   1.000
_cell.length_c   1.000
_cell.angle_alpha   90.00
_cell.angle_beta   90.00
_cell.angle_gamma   90.00
#
_symmetry.space_group_name_H-M   'P 1'
#
loop_
_entity.id
_entity.type
_entity.pdbx_description
1 polymer ?
#
loop_
_entity_poly.entity_id
_entity_poly.type
_entity_poly.pdbx_seq_one_letter_code
_entity_poly.pdbx_strand_id
1 'polypeptide(L)'
;VVMGMGKSGHVGRKIAATLASTGTPAFFVHPAEASHGDLGMVTGADVVLAISNSGESGELTAILPVLKRLGAPLIALTGGLQSTLAKHADLVLDCSVEREACPLNLAPTASTTAQLAMGDALAVALLDARGFRPEDFARSHPGGSLGRKLLTHVSDVMRSGDQVPRVSPEASFSDLMREMSAKGLGCSAIVDAAGHIQGIFTDGDLRRRIEAGADLRTATAAQVMHPSPRRIAPDALAVDAAELMEAHGITSVLVVDAAGVLTGVVHIGDLMRAKVI
;
A
#
# COMPACT_ATOMS: atom_id res chain seq x y z
N VAL A 1 -7.81 12.68 19.04
CA VAL A 1 -7.42 11.80 20.16
C VAL A 1 -8.62 10.92 20.51
N VAL A 2 -8.41 9.61 20.72
CA VAL A 2 -9.48 8.68 21.10
C VAL A 2 -9.27 8.21 22.54
N MET A 3 -10.34 8.20 23.34
CA MET A 3 -10.29 7.82 24.75
C MET A 3 -11.40 6.82 25.10
N GLY A 4 -11.16 5.91 26.04
CA GLY A 4 -12.15 4.97 26.56
C GLY A 4 -11.57 4.00 27.57
N MET A 5 -12.42 3.46 28.45
CA MET A 5 -12.04 2.51 29.51
C MET A 5 -12.40 1.07 29.15
N GLY A 6 -11.63 0.10 29.60
CA GLY A 6 -11.91 -1.33 29.46
C GLY A 6 -12.20 -1.75 28.01
N LYS A 7 -13.36 -2.36 27.76
CA LYS A 7 -13.76 -2.79 26.41
C LYS A 7 -13.94 -1.62 25.44
N SER A 8 -14.49 -0.48 25.89
CA SER A 8 -14.55 0.76 25.10
C SER A 8 -13.14 1.27 24.78
N GLY A 9 -12.14 1.08 25.64
CA GLY A 9 -10.75 1.40 25.36
C GLY A 9 -10.14 0.53 24.26
N HIS A 10 -10.44 -0.77 24.24
CA HIS A 10 -10.00 -1.66 23.14
C HIS A 10 -10.63 -1.26 21.80
N VAL A 11 -11.93 -0.94 21.80
CA VAL A 11 -12.63 -0.40 20.64
C VAL A 11 -12.01 0.94 20.21
N GLY A 12 -11.72 1.83 21.16
CA GLY A 12 -11.07 3.12 20.91
C GLY A 12 -9.69 3.00 20.26
N ARG A 13 -8.86 2.04 20.71
CA ARG A 13 -7.57 1.74 20.05
C ARG A 13 -7.74 1.32 18.60
N LYS A 14 -8.74 0.48 18.31
CA LYS A 14 -9.05 0.06 16.93
C LYS A 14 -9.52 1.25 16.10
N ILE A 15 -10.39 2.09 16.62
CA ILE A 15 -10.88 3.29 15.92
C ILE A 15 -9.73 4.25 15.62
N ALA A 16 -8.85 4.51 16.60
CA ALA A 16 -7.67 5.34 16.39
C ALA A 16 -6.76 4.78 15.27
N ALA A 17 -6.53 3.48 15.27
CA ALA A 17 -5.74 2.82 14.22
C ALA A 17 -6.42 2.93 12.84
N THR A 18 -7.74 2.76 12.76
CA THR A 18 -8.48 2.93 11.51
C THR A 18 -8.39 4.37 11.00
N LEU A 19 -8.63 5.37 11.84
CA LEU A 19 -8.49 6.78 11.50
C LEU A 19 -7.09 7.09 10.96
N ALA A 20 -6.03 6.65 11.67
CA ALA A 20 -4.64 6.88 11.27
C ALA A 20 -4.34 6.23 9.91
N SER A 21 -4.82 5.01 9.68
CA SER A 21 -4.60 4.28 8.43
C SER A 21 -5.41 4.81 7.25
N THR A 22 -6.46 5.58 7.51
CA THR A 22 -7.34 6.18 6.51
C THR A 22 -7.17 7.71 6.35
N GLY A 23 -6.00 8.24 6.76
CA GLY A 23 -5.59 9.61 6.48
C GLY A 23 -6.00 10.65 7.54
N THR A 24 -6.59 10.24 8.66
CA THR A 24 -6.85 11.12 9.79
C THR A 24 -5.86 10.81 10.92
N PRO A 25 -4.87 11.66 11.21
CA PRO A 25 -3.93 11.44 12.31
C PRO A 25 -4.69 11.21 13.62
N ALA A 26 -4.46 10.07 14.25
CA ALA A 26 -5.15 9.71 15.48
C ALA A 26 -4.29 8.81 16.36
N PHE A 27 -4.46 8.95 17.67
CA PHE A 27 -3.85 8.09 18.68
C PHE A 27 -4.80 7.89 19.84
N PHE A 28 -4.54 6.86 20.63
CA PHE A 28 -5.35 6.52 21.79
C PHE A 28 -4.67 6.98 23.07
N VAL A 29 -5.43 7.63 23.96
CA VAL A 29 -5.01 7.98 25.32
C VAL A 29 -5.93 7.29 26.32
N HIS A 30 -5.36 6.56 27.25
CA HIS A 30 -6.12 5.88 28.28
C HIS A 30 -6.56 6.90 29.36
N PRO A 31 -7.86 7.03 29.71
CA PRO A 31 -8.34 8.04 30.64
C PRO A 31 -7.67 8.01 32.02
N ALA A 32 -7.34 6.84 32.56
CA ALA A 32 -6.62 6.72 33.81
C ALA A 32 -5.19 7.29 33.70
N GLU A 33 -4.46 6.99 32.63
CA GLU A 33 -3.12 7.52 32.39
C GLU A 33 -3.18 9.04 32.11
N ALA A 34 -4.23 9.49 31.42
CA ALA A 34 -4.47 10.92 31.19
C ALA A 34 -4.54 11.70 32.50
N SER A 35 -5.17 11.15 33.55
CA SER A 35 -5.22 11.79 34.86
C SER A 35 -3.89 11.84 35.60
N HIS A 36 -2.89 11.08 35.13
CA HIS A 36 -1.53 10.99 35.71
C HIS A 36 -0.42 11.58 34.84
N GLY A 37 -0.79 12.31 33.76
CA GLY A 37 0.20 13.05 32.96
C GLY A 37 -0.01 12.98 31.46
N ASP A 38 -0.56 11.87 30.91
CA ASP A 38 -0.70 11.69 29.46
C ASP A 38 -1.70 12.69 28.84
N LEU A 39 -2.48 13.42 29.66
CA LEU A 39 -3.28 14.54 29.16
C LEU A 39 -2.41 15.63 28.51
N GLY A 40 -1.14 15.71 28.84
CA GLY A 40 -0.16 16.57 28.16
C GLY A 40 0.04 16.26 26.67
N MET A 41 -0.40 15.09 26.20
CA MET A 41 -0.40 14.73 24.76
C MET A 41 -1.54 15.40 23.99
N VAL A 42 -2.55 15.96 24.68
CA VAL A 42 -3.75 16.55 24.08
C VAL A 42 -3.60 18.06 24.03
N THR A 43 -3.91 18.65 22.90
CA THR A 43 -3.87 20.11 22.68
C THR A 43 -5.24 20.65 22.30
N GLY A 44 -5.43 21.97 22.36
CA GLY A 44 -6.65 22.63 21.91
C GLY A 44 -6.90 22.51 20.39
N ALA A 45 -5.92 22.09 19.62
CA ALA A 45 -6.06 21.82 18.18
C ALA A 45 -6.60 20.42 17.88
N ASP A 46 -6.63 19.54 18.87
CA ASP A 46 -7.14 18.17 18.71
C ASP A 46 -8.65 18.11 18.91
N VAL A 47 -9.27 17.12 18.26
CA VAL A 47 -10.63 16.68 18.56
C VAL A 47 -10.55 15.42 19.42
N VAL A 48 -11.27 15.42 20.55
CA VAL A 48 -11.33 14.25 21.45
C VAL A 48 -12.58 13.42 21.16
N LEU A 49 -12.39 12.15 20.83
CA LEU A 49 -13.43 11.16 20.68
C LEU A 49 -13.47 10.29 21.93
N ALA A 50 -14.44 10.51 22.81
CA ALA A 50 -14.58 9.81 24.07
C ALA A 50 -15.65 8.72 23.98
N ILE A 51 -15.29 7.49 24.35
CA ILE A 51 -16.12 6.30 24.20
C ILE A 51 -16.49 5.72 25.58
N SER A 52 -17.78 5.72 25.88
CA SER A 52 -18.32 5.11 27.10
C SER A 52 -19.77 4.76 26.92
N ASN A 53 -20.15 3.48 27.04
CA ASN A 53 -21.55 3.07 26.85
C ASN A 53 -22.49 3.75 27.84
N SER A 54 -22.16 3.75 29.14
CA SER A 54 -22.95 4.45 30.17
C SER A 54 -22.78 5.98 30.14
N GLY A 55 -21.63 6.46 29.63
CA GLY A 55 -21.21 7.85 29.71
C GLY A 55 -20.86 8.34 31.13
N GLU A 56 -20.68 7.40 32.09
CA GLU A 56 -20.48 7.69 33.51
C GLU A 56 -19.18 7.04 34.06
N SER A 57 -18.23 6.66 33.19
CA SER A 57 -16.93 6.13 33.66
C SER A 57 -16.20 7.20 34.48
N GLY A 58 -15.87 6.89 35.74
CA GLY A 58 -15.26 7.83 36.68
C GLY A 58 -13.98 8.46 36.17
N GLU A 59 -13.08 7.64 35.60
CA GLU A 59 -11.79 8.07 35.05
C GLU A 59 -11.98 9.02 33.84
N LEU A 60 -12.97 8.76 33.02
CA LEU A 60 -13.24 9.60 31.86
C LEU A 60 -13.91 10.92 32.31
N THR A 61 -14.91 10.85 33.19
CA THR A 61 -15.63 12.04 33.66
C THR A 61 -14.73 12.99 34.47
N ALA A 62 -13.73 12.47 35.19
CA ALA A 62 -12.78 13.26 35.96
C ALA A 62 -11.91 14.20 35.09
N ILE A 63 -11.62 13.82 33.84
CA ILE A 63 -10.77 14.62 32.93
C ILE A 63 -11.57 15.58 32.05
N LEU A 64 -12.89 15.46 31.97
CA LEU A 64 -13.73 16.32 31.12
C LEU A 64 -13.54 17.82 31.38
N PRO A 65 -13.49 18.30 32.64
CA PRO A 65 -13.26 19.71 32.92
C PRO A 65 -11.91 20.23 32.40
N VAL A 66 -10.89 19.38 32.37
CA VAL A 66 -9.57 19.75 31.85
C VAL A 66 -9.60 19.82 30.33
N LEU A 67 -10.22 18.84 29.64
CA LEU A 67 -10.40 18.86 28.20
C LEU A 67 -11.17 20.11 27.74
N LYS A 68 -12.21 20.49 28.46
CA LYS A 68 -12.95 21.73 28.18
C LYS A 68 -12.09 22.99 28.35
N ARG A 69 -11.22 23.04 29.37
CA ARG A 69 -10.29 24.18 29.55
C ARG A 69 -9.22 24.25 28.47
N LEU A 70 -8.81 23.10 27.90
CA LEU A 70 -7.90 23.04 26.76
C LEU A 70 -8.54 23.58 25.47
N GLY A 71 -9.88 23.67 25.43
CA GLY A 71 -10.60 24.10 24.24
C GLY A 71 -10.67 23.03 23.14
N ALA A 72 -10.32 21.78 23.45
CA ALA A 72 -10.42 20.68 22.49
C ALA A 72 -11.90 20.28 22.30
N PRO A 73 -12.44 20.30 21.07
CA PRO A 73 -13.78 19.81 20.80
C PRO A 73 -13.94 18.35 21.24
N LEU A 74 -15.06 18.06 21.91
CA LEU A 74 -15.36 16.74 22.47
C LEU A 74 -16.52 16.07 21.74
N ILE A 75 -16.29 14.92 21.16
CA ILE A 75 -17.30 14.05 20.58
C ILE A 75 -17.51 12.84 21.50
N ALA A 76 -18.72 12.59 21.92
CA ALA A 76 -19.09 11.42 22.72
C ALA A 76 -19.65 10.30 21.85
N LEU A 77 -19.08 9.09 21.94
CA LEU A 77 -19.72 7.84 21.50
C LEU A 77 -20.32 7.16 22.73
N THR A 78 -21.64 7.22 22.88
CA THR A 78 -22.28 6.75 24.10
C THR A 78 -23.70 6.23 23.83
N GLY A 79 -24.17 5.28 24.65
CA GLY A 79 -25.58 4.91 24.73
C GLY A 79 -26.34 5.70 25.77
N GLY A 80 -25.62 6.40 26.68
CA GLY A 80 -26.21 7.23 27.75
C GLY A 80 -26.39 8.67 27.30
N LEU A 81 -27.45 8.99 26.56
CA LEU A 81 -27.68 10.32 25.97
C LEU A 81 -27.89 11.43 27.00
N GLN A 82 -28.21 11.09 28.25
CA GLN A 82 -28.39 12.03 29.36
C GLN A 82 -27.22 11.99 30.36
N SER A 83 -26.15 11.23 30.02
CA SER A 83 -24.98 11.02 30.88
C SER A 83 -24.14 12.30 31.06
N THR A 84 -23.25 12.24 32.04
CA THR A 84 -22.22 13.27 32.29
C THR A 84 -21.36 13.49 31.03
N LEU A 85 -20.94 12.45 30.36
CA LEU A 85 -20.17 12.56 29.12
C LEU A 85 -20.96 13.28 28.02
N ALA A 86 -22.23 12.87 27.79
CA ALA A 86 -23.08 13.47 26.77
C ALA A 86 -23.34 14.97 27.02
N LYS A 87 -23.53 15.35 28.28
CA LYS A 87 -23.74 16.77 28.67
C LYS A 87 -22.52 17.66 28.47
N HIS A 88 -21.29 17.08 28.56
CA HIS A 88 -20.06 17.83 28.35
C HIS A 88 -19.59 17.82 26.90
N ALA A 89 -20.10 16.92 26.06
CA ALA A 89 -19.75 16.80 24.67
C ALA A 89 -20.30 17.96 23.81
N ASP A 90 -19.54 18.35 22.81
CA ASP A 90 -19.97 19.31 21.79
C ASP A 90 -20.82 18.61 20.72
N LEU A 91 -20.61 17.29 20.53
CA LEU A 91 -21.38 16.42 19.66
C LEU A 91 -21.55 15.05 20.30
N VAL A 92 -22.74 14.47 20.19
CA VAL A 92 -23.04 13.11 20.66
C VAL A 92 -23.39 12.23 19.47
N LEU A 93 -22.65 11.12 19.33
CA LEU A 93 -22.98 10.04 18.42
C LEU A 93 -23.66 8.93 19.22
N ASP A 94 -24.94 8.71 18.94
CA ASP A 94 -25.77 7.74 19.64
C ASP A 94 -25.36 6.31 19.25
N CYS A 95 -24.84 5.57 20.23
CA CYS A 95 -24.49 4.16 20.14
C CYS A 95 -25.34 3.30 21.08
N SER A 96 -26.54 3.78 21.44
CA SER A 96 -27.45 3.05 22.30
C SER A 96 -27.88 1.73 21.68
N VAL A 97 -28.03 0.73 22.52
CA VAL A 97 -28.55 -0.59 22.17
C VAL A 97 -29.64 -0.98 23.16
N GLU A 98 -30.64 -1.68 22.69
CA GLU A 98 -31.76 -2.09 23.55
C GLU A 98 -31.26 -3.04 24.67
N ARG A 99 -30.37 -3.97 24.34
CA ARG A 99 -29.77 -4.92 25.27
C ARG A 99 -28.46 -5.47 24.74
N GLU A 100 -27.65 -6.00 25.66
CA GLU A 100 -26.46 -6.76 25.28
C GLU A 100 -26.84 -8.15 24.75
N ALA A 101 -26.02 -8.75 23.88
CA ALA A 101 -26.24 -10.10 23.35
C ALA A 101 -25.98 -11.20 24.40
N CYS A 102 -25.40 -10.83 25.53
CA CYS A 102 -25.19 -11.72 26.68
C CYS A 102 -26.54 -12.10 27.33
N PRO A 103 -26.80 -13.37 27.63
CA PRO A 103 -28.04 -13.81 28.29
C PRO A 103 -28.32 -13.08 29.61
N LEU A 104 -27.27 -12.67 30.32
CA LEU A 104 -27.36 -11.92 31.57
C LEU A 104 -27.48 -10.39 31.37
N ASN A 105 -27.39 -9.92 30.13
CA ASN A 105 -27.35 -8.49 29.77
C ASN A 105 -26.21 -7.70 30.47
N LEU A 106 -25.08 -8.35 30.78
CA LEU A 106 -23.97 -7.77 31.54
C LEU A 106 -22.71 -7.56 30.71
N ALA A 107 -22.39 -8.53 29.85
CA ALA A 107 -21.15 -8.47 29.06
C ALA A 107 -21.32 -7.51 27.90
N PRO A 108 -20.49 -6.46 27.78
CA PRO A 108 -20.51 -5.56 26.63
C PRO A 108 -20.25 -6.34 25.32
N THR A 109 -21.22 -6.36 24.46
CA THR A 109 -21.25 -7.08 23.17
C THR A 109 -21.92 -6.23 22.09
N ALA A 110 -23.25 -6.10 22.12
CA ALA A 110 -23.98 -5.26 21.19
C ALA A 110 -23.53 -3.79 21.26
N SER A 111 -23.36 -3.25 22.48
CA SER A 111 -22.89 -1.87 22.68
C SER A 111 -21.49 -1.64 22.10
N THR A 112 -20.54 -2.55 22.32
CA THR A 112 -19.18 -2.44 21.78
C THR A 112 -19.16 -2.61 20.27
N THR A 113 -20.02 -3.42 19.71
CA THR A 113 -20.19 -3.59 18.25
C THR A 113 -20.76 -2.30 17.62
N ALA A 114 -21.78 -1.70 18.25
CA ALA A 114 -22.34 -0.43 17.79
C ALA A 114 -21.29 0.70 17.82
N GLN A 115 -20.51 0.82 18.91
CA GLN A 115 -19.41 1.78 19.02
C GLN A 115 -18.35 1.57 17.95
N LEU A 116 -18.01 0.31 17.66
CA LEU A 116 -17.02 -0.03 16.62
C LEU A 116 -17.54 0.37 15.22
N ALA A 117 -18.78 0.00 14.91
CA ALA A 117 -19.40 0.32 13.62
C ALA A 117 -19.52 1.84 13.42
N MET A 118 -19.92 2.60 14.47
CA MET A 118 -19.99 4.06 14.42
C MET A 118 -18.61 4.68 14.21
N GLY A 119 -17.58 4.17 14.87
CA GLY A 119 -16.22 4.65 14.69
C GLY A 119 -15.67 4.38 13.29
N ASP A 120 -15.97 3.24 12.71
CA ASP A 120 -15.59 2.90 11.32
C ASP A 120 -16.38 3.78 10.32
N ALA A 121 -17.66 4.01 10.55
CA ALA A 121 -18.46 4.92 9.73
C ALA A 121 -17.89 6.35 9.75
N LEU A 122 -17.47 6.85 10.91
CA LEU A 122 -16.81 8.14 11.04
C LEU A 122 -15.48 8.17 10.28
N ALA A 123 -14.67 7.12 10.39
CA ALA A 123 -13.39 7.04 9.69
C ALA A 123 -13.57 7.03 8.15
N VAL A 124 -14.57 6.31 7.65
CA VAL A 124 -14.90 6.24 6.22
C VAL A 124 -15.45 7.58 5.71
N ALA A 125 -16.32 8.23 6.48
CA ALA A 125 -16.83 9.56 6.14
C ALA A 125 -15.71 10.61 6.06
N LEU A 126 -14.73 10.56 6.97
CA LEU A 126 -13.56 11.43 6.95
C LEU A 126 -12.60 11.11 5.80
N LEU A 127 -12.41 9.82 5.48
CA LEU A 127 -11.66 9.37 4.32
C LEU A 127 -12.22 9.99 3.02
N ASP A 128 -13.54 9.88 2.83
CA ASP A 128 -14.24 10.44 1.67
C ASP A 128 -14.12 11.97 1.62
N ALA A 129 -14.42 12.64 2.74
CA ALA A 129 -14.34 14.10 2.85
C ALA A 129 -12.93 14.66 2.59
N ARG A 130 -11.86 13.87 2.84
CA ARG A 130 -10.46 14.23 2.59
C ARG A 130 -10.01 13.89 1.17
N GLY A 131 -10.81 13.20 0.37
CA GLY A 131 -10.42 12.71 -0.95
C GLY A 131 -9.25 11.72 -0.89
N PHE A 132 -9.22 10.87 0.16
CA PHE A 132 -8.17 9.88 0.38
C PHE A 132 -8.16 8.81 -0.72
N ARG A 133 -7.00 8.55 -1.31
CA ARG A 133 -6.81 7.70 -2.49
C ARG A 133 -6.10 6.39 -2.13
N PRO A 134 -6.15 5.37 -3.02
CA PRO A 134 -5.39 4.13 -2.86
C PRO A 134 -3.89 4.36 -2.63
N GLU A 135 -3.28 5.37 -3.27
CA GLU A 135 -1.87 5.73 -3.10
C GLU A 135 -1.57 6.23 -1.68
N ASP A 136 -2.50 6.95 -1.07
CA ASP A 136 -2.39 7.42 0.32
C ASP A 136 -2.47 6.23 1.29
N PHE A 137 -3.36 5.26 0.99
CA PHE A 137 -3.47 4.02 1.78
C PHE A 137 -2.19 3.19 1.67
N ALA A 138 -1.60 3.09 0.48
CA ALA A 138 -0.35 2.40 0.25
C ALA A 138 0.80 2.99 1.09
N ARG A 139 0.89 4.33 1.16
CA ARG A 139 1.88 5.02 2.00
C ARG A 139 1.74 4.70 3.48
N SER A 140 0.50 4.52 3.95
CA SER A 140 0.22 4.12 5.34
C SER A 140 0.51 2.64 5.60
N HIS A 141 0.56 1.80 4.55
CA HIS A 141 0.76 0.35 4.62
C HIS A 141 1.86 -0.17 3.68
N PRO A 142 3.10 0.35 3.77
CA PRO A 142 4.14 0.05 2.78
C PRO A 142 4.51 -1.44 2.71
N GLY A 143 4.39 -2.17 3.81
CA GLY A 143 4.65 -3.61 3.87
C GLY A 143 3.50 -4.51 3.41
N GLY A 144 2.32 -3.96 3.14
CA GLY A 144 1.16 -4.70 2.65
C GLY A 144 1.24 -5.04 1.16
N SER A 145 0.41 -5.98 0.69
CA SER A 145 0.34 -6.34 -0.73
C SER A 145 -0.02 -5.14 -1.60
N LEU A 146 -0.98 -4.33 -1.15
CA LEU A 146 -1.39 -3.11 -1.85
C LEU A 146 -0.26 -2.06 -1.87
N GLY A 147 0.48 -1.90 -0.75
CA GLY A 147 1.63 -1.00 -0.68
C GLY A 147 2.70 -1.38 -1.69
N ARG A 148 3.06 -2.65 -1.76
CA ARG A 148 4.03 -3.13 -2.77
C ARG A 148 3.57 -2.88 -4.20
N LYS A 149 2.30 -3.15 -4.52
CA LYS A 149 1.75 -2.90 -5.87
C LYS A 149 1.79 -1.43 -6.27
N LEU A 150 1.47 -0.53 -5.36
CA LEU A 150 1.29 0.90 -5.64
C LEU A 150 2.54 1.76 -5.37
N LEU A 151 3.59 1.21 -4.73
CA LEU A 151 4.79 1.96 -4.36
C LEU A 151 6.08 1.41 -4.95
N THR A 152 6.08 0.17 -5.48
CA THR A 152 7.29 -0.40 -6.09
C THR A 152 7.38 0.05 -7.54
N HIS A 153 8.47 0.73 -7.87
CA HIS A 153 8.77 1.13 -9.24
C HIS A 153 9.59 0.05 -9.98
N VAL A 154 9.61 0.13 -11.28
CA VAL A 154 10.43 -0.73 -12.14
C VAL A 154 11.91 -0.63 -11.75
N SER A 155 12.41 0.58 -11.46
CA SER A 155 13.78 0.83 -11.01
C SER A 155 14.18 0.07 -9.73
N ASP A 156 13.21 -0.25 -8.86
CA ASP A 156 13.47 -0.94 -7.59
C ASP A 156 13.68 -2.45 -7.77
N VAL A 157 13.21 -3.00 -8.89
CA VAL A 157 13.17 -4.45 -9.12
C VAL A 157 13.90 -4.88 -10.41
N MET A 158 14.22 -3.94 -11.29
CA MET A 158 14.92 -4.23 -12.54
C MET A 158 16.36 -4.70 -12.31
N ARG A 159 16.88 -5.52 -13.21
CA ARG A 159 18.31 -5.75 -13.32
C ARG A 159 18.94 -4.63 -14.15
N SER A 160 20.11 -4.17 -13.73
CA SER A 160 20.83 -3.07 -14.35
C SER A 160 22.33 -3.39 -14.55
N GLY A 161 23.04 -2.52 -15.25
CA GLY A 161 24.48 -2.66 -15.47
C GLY A 161 24.84 -3.96 -16.18
N ASP A 162 25.76 -4.71 -15.59
CA ASP A 162 26.27 -5.97 -16.16
C ASP A 162 25.27 -7.13 -16.06
N GLN A 163 24.17 -6.97 -15.37
CA GLN A 163 23.11 -8.00 -15.30
C GLN A 163 22.16 -7.94 -16.50
N VAL A 164 22.21 -6.88 -17.30
CA VAL A 164 21.36 -6.70 -18.48
C VAL A 164 21.97 -7.45 -19.66
N PRO A 165 21.29 -8.49 -20.20
CA PRO A 165 21.75 -9.18 -21.39
C PRO A 165 21.65 -8.28 -22.61
N ARG A 166 22.79 -7.97 -23.21
CA ARG A 166 22.86 -7.09 -24.40
C ARG A 166 24.02 -7.42 -25.30
N VAL A 167 23.79 -7.31 -26.60
CA VAL A 167 24.80 -7.48 -27.63
C VAL A 167 24.67 -6.39 -28.72
N SER A 168 25.73 -6.19 -29.52
CA SER A 168 25.63 -5.31 -30.68
C SER A 168 24.87 -5.99 -31.84
N PRO A 169 24.36 -5.24 -32.81
CA PRO A 169 23.68 -5.80 -34.00
C PRO A 169 24.58 -6.72 -34.83
N GLU A 170 25.90 -6.49 -34.81
CA GLU A 170 26.89 -7.23 -35.55
C GLU A 170 27.37 -8.49 -34.79
N ALA A 171 27.01 -8.65 -33.54
CA ALA A 171 27.40 -9.82 -32.73
C ALA A 171 27.00 -11.11 -33.43
N SER A 172 27.87 -12.11 -33.34
CA SER A 172 27.58 -13.43 -33.89
C SER A 172 26.43 -14.10 -33.12
N PHE A 173 25.70 -14.99 -33.77
CA PHE A 173 24.64 -15.78 -33.09
C PHE A 173 25.20 -16.54 -31.87
N SER A 174 26.45 -17.02 -31.96
CA SER A 174 27.11 -17.70 -30.83
C SER A 174 27.31 -16.76 -29.62
N ASP A 175 27.71 -15.51 -29.87
CA ASP A 175 27.90 -14.53 -28.79
C ASP A 175 26.55 -14.12 -28.17
N LEU A 176 25.52 -13.95 -29.00
CA LEU A 176 24.16 -13.72 -28.54
C LEU A 176 23.68 -14.85 -27.61
N MET A 177 23.86 -16.11 -28.01
CA MET A 177 23.47 -17.27 -27.19
C MET A 177 24.30 -17.38 -25.91
N ARG A 178 25.57 -17.03 -25.95
CA ARG A 178 26.43 -17.00 -24.76
C ARG A 178 25.96 -15.95 -23.75
N GLU A 179 25.62 -14.75 -24.23
CA GLU A 179 25.09 -13.67 -23.38
C GLU A 179 23.78 -14.07 -22.74
N MET A 180 22.82 -14.61 -23.51
CA MET A 180 21.52 -15.10 -22.98
C MET A 180 21.73 -16.15 -21.89
N SER A 181 22.60 -17.12 -22.12
CA SER A 181 22.89 -18.19 -21.15
C SER A 181 23.57 -17.66 -19.89
N ALA A 182 24.53 -16.75 -20.04
CA ALA A 182 25.27 -16.16 -18.92
C ALA A 182 24.36 -15.33 -17.99
N LYS A 183 23.38 -14.62 -18.53
CA LYS A 183 22.46 -13.75 -17.75
C LYS A 183 21.20 -14.48 -17.28
N GLY A 184 20.82 -15.60 -17.92
CA GLY A 184 19.74 -16.49 -17.49
C GLY A 184 18.34 -15.86 -17.50
N LEU A 185 18.08 -14.94 -18.44
CA LEU A 185 16.77 -14.30 -18.60
C LEU A 185 15.95 -14.80 -19.79
N GLY A 186 16.49 -15.76 -20.56
CA GLY A 186 15.84 -16.26 -21.77
C GLY A 186 15.67 -15.21 -22.86
N CYS A 187 16.35 -14.09 -22.77
CA CYS A 187 16.36 -13.01 -23.77
C CYS A 187 17.67 -12.24 -23.78
N SER A 188 17.94 -11.50 -24.87
CA SER A 188 18.99 -10.48 -24.94
C SER A 188 18.50 -9.30 -25.76
N ALA A 189 18.78 -8.10 -25.31
CA ALA A 189 18.56 -6.87 -26.06
C ALA A 189 19.65 -6.74 -27.13
N ILE A 190 19.30 -6.24 -28.30
CA ILE A 190 20.23 -5.82 -29.35
C ILE A 190 20.25 -4.31 -29.34
N VAL A 191 21.42 -3.74 -29.03
CA VAL A 191 21.59 -2.28 -28.85
C VAL A 191 22.73 -1.75 -29.73
N ASP A 192 22.56 -0.53 -30.22
CA ASP A 192 23.62 0.19 -30.95
C ASP A 192 24.72 0.71 -30.00
N ALA A 193 25.74 1.34 -30.56
CA ALA A 193 26.86 1.89 -29.80
C ALA A 193 26.47 3.01 -28.82
N ALA A 194 25.33 3.65 -29.03
CA ALA A 194 24.75 4.66 -28.13
C ALA A 194 23.86 4.05 -27.05
N GLY A 195 23.60 2.75 -27.11
CA GLY A 195 22.74 2.02 -26.14
C GLY A 195 21.26 2.04 -26.50
N HIS A 196 20.86 2.54 -27.68
CA HIS A 196 19.49 2.49 -28.14
C HIS A 196 19.09 1.08 -28.59
N ILE A 197 17.89 0.67 -28.22
CA ILE A 197 17.39 -0.65 -28.55
C ILE A 197 17.03 -0.74 -30.03
N GLN A 198 17.64 -1.70 -30.74
CA GLN A 198 17.33 -2.07 -32.12
C GLN A 198 16.36 -3.25 -32.18
N GLY A 199 16.43 -4.16 -31.20
CA GLY A 199 15.57 -5.33 -31.12
C GLY A 199 15.80 -6.15 -29.87
N ILE A 200 15.13 -7.30 -29.82
CA ILE A 200 15.28 -8.32 -28.78
C ILE A 200 15.35 -9.70 -29.44
N PHE A 201 16.07 -10.62 -28.84
CA PHE A 201 16.00 -12.04 -29.19
C PHE A 201 15.68 -12.85 -27.94
N THR A 202 14.78 -13.81 -28.07
CA THR A 202 14.25 -14.62 -26.96
C THR A 202 14.37 -16.11 -27.23
N ASP A 203 14.23 -16.95 -26.18
CA ASP A 203 14.14 -18.41 -26.33
C ASP A 203 12.97 -18.82 -27.24
N GLY A 204 11.90 -18.05 -27.25
CA GLY A 204 10.77 -18.26 -28.19
C GLY A 204 11.17 -18.00 -29.64
N ASP A 205 12.02 -16.98 -29.89
CA ASP A 205 12.52 -16.70 -31.24
C ASP A 205 13.49 -17.80 -31.69
N LEU A 206 14.37 -18.25 -30.79
CA LEU A 206 15.27 -19.39 -31.07
C LEU A 206 14.50 -20.63 -31.52
N ARG A 207 13.46 -20.99 -30.76
CA ARG A 207 12.61 -22.16 -31.06
C ARG A 207 11.95 -22.06 -32.42
N ARG A 208 11.32 -20.90 -32.71
CA ARG A 208 10.69 -20.64 -34.01
C ARG A 208 11.69 -20.70 -35.18
N ARG A 209 12.91 -20.18 -34.99
CA ARG A 209 13.95 -20.24 -36.04
C ARG A 209 14.41 -21.65 -36.29
N ILE A 210 14.60 -22.48 -35.26
CA ILE A 210 14.96 -23.89 -35.37
C ILE A 210 13.85 -24.68 -36.08
N GLU A 211 12.59 -24.48 -35.70
CA GLU A 211 11.43 -25.13 -36.35
C GLU A 211 11.31 -24.76 -37.82
N ALA A 212 11.68 -23.54 -38.19
CA ALA A 212 11.69 -23.08 -39.59
C ALA A 212 12.93 -23.58 -40.38
N GLY A 213 13.82 -24.35 -39.78
CA GLY A 213 15.01 -24.89 -40.44
C GLY A 213 16.09 -23.84 -40.79
N ALA A 214 16.11 -22.69 -40.08
CA ALA A 214 17.05 -21.60 -40.35
C ALA A 214 18.51 -22.02 -39.99
N ASP A 215 19.46 -21.73 -40.91
CA ASP A 215 20.89 -21.87 -40.58
C ASP A 215 21.36 -20.65 -39.79
N LEU A 216 21.56 -20.84 -38.49
CA LEU A 216 21.96 -19.79 -37.55
C LEU A 216 23.46 -19.62 -37.37
N ARG A 217 24.28 -20.50 -37.99
CA ARG A 217 25.75 -20.55 -37.76
C ARG A 217 26.49 -19.28 -38.20
N THR A 218 25.98 -18.62 -39.23
CA THR A 218 26.59 -17.43 -39.80
C THR A 218 25.74 -16.16 -39.59
N ALA A 219 24.63 -16.31 -38.88
CA ALA A 219 23.70 -15.20 -38.63
C ALA A 219 24.25 -14.20 -37.60
N THR A 220 23.95 -12.94 -37.80
CA THR A 220 24.18 -11.87 -36.83
C THR A 220 22.95 -11.62 -35.96
N ALA A 221 23.16 -10.97 -34.81
CA ALA A 221 22.05 -10.59 -33.92
C ALA A 221 20.99 -9.77 -34.65
N ALA A 222 21.39 -8.82 -35.51
CA ALA A 222 20.48 -8.01 -36.32
C ALA A 222 19.56 -8.84 -37.24
N GLN A 223 20.09 -9.94 -37.80
CA GLN A 223 19.32 -10.78 -38.72
C GLN A 223 18.31 -11.68 -38.02
N VAL A 224 18.49 -11.97 -36.74
CA VAL A 224 17.60 -12.88 -35.99
C VAL A 224 16.68 -12.17 -35.02
N MET A 225 16.97 -10.92 -34.65
CA MET A 225 16.20 -10.15 -33.66
C MET A 225 14.75 -9.96 -34.07
N HIS A 226 13.88 -9.81 -33.09
CA HIS A 226 12.57 -9.24 -33.27
C HIS A 226 12.66 -7.73 -33.10
N PRO A 227 12.25 -6.92 -34.08
CA PRO A 227 12.27 -5.47 -33.98
C PRO A 227 11.15 -4.98 -33.04
N SER A 228 11.33 -3.78 -32.44
CA SER A 228 10.31 -3.11 -31.63
C SER A 228 9.84 -3.92 -30.38
N PRO A 229 10.75 -4.33 -29.49
CA PRO A 229 10.38 -4.98 -28.24
C PRO A 229 9.55 -4.09 -27.36
N ARG A 230 8.78 -4.68 -26.45
CA ARG A 230 8.06 -3.92 -25.41
C ARG A 230 9.04 -3.26 -24.44
N ARG A 231 8.75 -2.04 -24.09
CA ARG A 231 9.61 -1.17 -23.26
C ARG A 231 8.77 -0.54 -22.15
N ILE A 232 9.42 -0.22 -21.05
CA ILE A 232 8.82 0.47 -19.91
C ILE A 232 9.82 1.48 -19.34
N ALA A 233 9.33 2.55 -18.73
CA ALA A 233 10.17 3.54 -18.07
C ALA A 233 10.59 3.06 -16.66
N PRO A 234 11.75 3.48 -16.13
CA PRO A 234 12.22 3.06 -14.81
C PRO A 234 11.35 3.59 -13.66
N ASP A 235 10.66 4.70 -13.84
CA ASP A 235 9.74 5.34 -12.89
C ASP A 235 8.30 4.82 -12.98
N ALA A 236 7.98 3.94 -13.95
CA ALA A 236 6.70 3.25 -13.99
C ALA A 236 6.55 2.30 -12.81
N LEU A 237 5.34 1.95 -12.44
CA LEU A 237 5.10 0.97 -11.38
C LEU A 237 5.48 -0.44 -11.84
N ALA A 238 6.01 -1.23 -10.90
CA ALA A 238 6.38 -2.62 -11.18
C ALA A 238 5.17 -3.48 -11.56
N VAL A 239 3.96 -3.13 -11.08
CA VAL A 239 2.71 -3.79 -11.48
C VAL A 239 2.39 -3.52 -12.95
N ASP A 240 2.68 -2.33 -13.49
CA ASP A 240 2.47 -2.02 -14.90
C ASP A 240 3.33 -2.92 -15.79
N ALA A 241 4.56 -3.25 -15.34
CA ALA A 241 5.42 -4.22 -16.02
C ALA A 241 4.80 -5.62 -16.04
N ALA A 242 4.16 -6.04 -14.93
CA ALA A 242 3.46 -7.32 -14.87
C ALA A 242 2.27 -7.37 -15.83
N GLU A 243 1.44 -6.32 -15.84
CA GLU A 243 0.29 -6.20 -16.75
C GLU A 243 0.74 -6.21 -18.23
N LEU A 244 1.84 -5.51 -18.53
CA LEU A 244 2.42 -5.52 -19.88
C LEU A 244 2.90 -6.92 -20.28
N MET A 245 3.52 -7.67 -19.35
CA MET A 245 3.94 -9.04 -19.59
C MET A 245 2.75 -9.97 -19.83
N GLU A 246 1.71 -9.88 -19.03
CA GLU A 246 0.48 -10.68 -19.15
C GLU A 246 -0.24 -10.40 -20.46
N ALA A 247 -0.47 -9.11 -20.77
CA ALA A 247 -1.19 -8.69 -21.98
C ALA A 247 -0.51 -9.15 -23.28
N HIS A 248 0.80 -9.37 -23.25
CA HIS A 248 1.58 -9.75 -24.44
C HIS A 248 2.14 -11.18 -24.39
N GLY A 249 1.90 -11.94 -23.33
CA GLY A 249 2.40 -13.30 -23.15
C GLY A 249 3.93 -13.38 -23.13
N ILE A 250 4.59 -12.37 -22.54
CA ILE A 250 6.06 -12.26 -22.44
C ILE A 250 6.50 -12.33 -20.99
N THR A 251 7.74 -12.73 -20.76
CA THR A 251 8.31 -12.88 -19.39
C THR A 251 9.36 -11.84 -19.04
N SER A 252 9.73 -10.97 -20.00
CA SER A 252 10.72 -9.91 -19.80
C SER A 252 10.31 -8.65 -20.55
N VAL A 253 10.59 -7.49 -19.95
CA VAL A 253 10.38 -6.16 -20.55
C VAL A 253 11.66 -5.35 -20.41
N LEU A 254 12.06 -4.69 -21.49
CA LEU A 254 13.25 -3.84 -21.50
C LEU A 254 12.93 -2.48 -20.88
N VAL A 255 13.83 -1.98 -20.05
CA VAL A 255 13.66 -0.68 -19.37
C VAL A 255 14.50 0.35 -20.08
N VAL A 256 13.87 1.46 -20.46
CA VAL A 256 14.53 2.55 -21.18
C VAL A 256 14.35 3.88 -20.45
N ASP A 257 15.36 4.73 -20.52
CA ASP A 257 15.23 6.11 -20.03
C ASP A 257 14.46 7.00 -21.02
N ALA A 258 14.32 8.27 -20.67
CA ALA A 258 13.64 9.27 -21.49
C ALA A 258 14.31 9.51 -22.87
N ALA A 259 15.59 9.18 -23.02
CA ALA A 259 16.32 9.26 -24.28
C ALA A 259 16.15 7.97 -25.13
N GLY A 260 15.49 6.94 -24.59
CA GLY A 260 15.31 5.65 -25.25
C GLY A 260 16.52 4.70 -25.14
N VAL A 261 17.46 5.01 -24.25
CA VAL A 261 18.64 4.19 -23.97
C VAL A 261 18.27 3.06 -23.00
N LEU A 262 18.77 1.86 -23.25
CA LEU A 262 18.56 0.70 -22.40
C LEU A 262 19.26 0.89 -21.06
N THR A 263 18.49 0.94 -19.97
CA THR A 263 18.95 1.08 -18.59
C THR A 263 18.79 -0.20 -17.76
N GLY A 264 17.87 -1.08 -18.16
CA GLY A 264 17.59 -2.28 -17.40
C GLY A 264 16.71 -3.29 -18.13
N VAL A 265 16.40 -4.36 -17.42
CA VAL A 265 15.43 -5.38 -17.83
C VAL A 265 14.69 -5.88 -16.59
N VAL A 266 13.37 -6.05 -16.69
CA VAL A 266 12.55 -6.68 -15.67
C VAL A 266 12.13 -8.06 -16.18
N HIS A 267 12.33 -9.08 -15.37
CA HIS A 267 11.84 -10.42 -15.62
C HIS A 267 10.71 -10.77 -14.62
N ILE A 268 9.74 -11.56 -15.02
CA ILE A 268 8.61 -11.96 -14.17
C ILE A 268 9.06 -12.55 -12.82
N GLY A 269 10.16 -13.29 -12.79
CA GLY A 269 10.75 -13.81 -11.56
C GLY A 269 11.29 -12.74 -10.62
N ASP A 270 11.65 -11.55 -11.12
CA ASP A 270 12.06 -10.42 -10.28
C ASP A 270 10.84 -9.81 -9.60
N LEU A 271 9.71 -9.68 -10.29
CA LEU A 271 8.43 -9.22 -9.76
C LEU A 271 7.87 -10.16 -8.68
N MET A 272 7.97 -11.49 -8.90
CA MET A 272 7.60 -12.51 -7.92
C MET A 272 8.46 -12.43 -6.64
N ARG A 273 9.79 -12.27 -6.78
CA ARG A 273 10.69 -12.11 -5.61
C ARG A 273 10.38 -10.85 -4.82
N ALA A 274 10.03 -9.77 -5.49
CA ALA A 274 9.61 -8.52 -4.88
C ALA A 274 8.18 -8.57 -4.31
N LYS A 275 7.45 -9.67 -4.52
CA LYS A 275 6.03 -9.86 -4.12
C LYS A 275 5.10 -8.76 -4.66
N VAL A 276 5.39 -8.30 -5.87
CA VAL A 276 4.52 -7.37 -6.62
C VAL A 276 3.32 -8.14 -7.19
N ILE A 277 3.59 -9.39 -7.59
CA ILE A 277 2.61 -10.36 -8.08
C ILE A 277 2.76 -11.67 -7.34
#